data_6b6a3f18f0cd7b1e9ef6f201f0dd6834
#
_entry.id   6b6a3f18f0cd7b1e9ef6f201f0dd6834
#
_cell.length_a   1.000
_cell.length_b   1.000
_cell.length_c   1.000
_cell.angle_alpha   90.00
_cell.angle_beta   90.00
_cell.angle_gamma   90.00
#
_symmetry.space_group_name_H-M   'P 1'
#
loop_
_entity.id
_entity.type
_entity.pdbx_description
1 polymer ?
#
loop_
_entity_poly.entity_id
_entity_poly.type
_entity_poly.pdbx_seq_one_letter_code
_entity_poly.pdbx_strand_id
1 'polypeptide(L)'
;MRPYRKSAALLSLATALGSAKVMADAVSLPPLPLGNTSFLDGIVRPGMLFELPIQHYRAQDATDSHGSAVPGRQKVHSTTVLPHLAYITEHKLLGANYGMEVLLPLVHLDVDIDNGPDGSRTRQGDLIFSPLLLQWAPVQLFGRPYWQRLNLVITAPTGDYHRDASINVGSNLWVVSPHYAFTWELTDRLEVSGRLHYAWSSRNEDPARHLQADDIQPGEAVHSNFSVSYAISDAWRVGLAGYHLEQISADRIDGHRQSASKERVLALGPGVMYSRGKQAFYANFYVEQGARNRTEGKQLTLRYLSPF
;
A
#
# COMPACT_ATOMS: atom_id res chain seq x y z
N MET A 1 20.13 -26.41 -68.26
CA MET A 1 20.66 -25.29 -67.47
C MET A 1 19.60 -24.89 -66.41
N ARG A 2 19.84 -25.20 -65.18
CA ARG A 2 18.96 -24.83 -64.04
C ARG A 2 19.63 -23.64 -63.28
N PRO A 3 18.94 -22.57 -62.93
CA PRO A 3 19.55 -21.51 -62.18
C PRO A 3 19.56 -21.80 -60.69
N TYR A 4 20.68 -21.55 -60.07
CA TYR A 4 20.96 -21.61 -58.63
C TYR A 4 20.10 -20.61 -57.87
N ARG A 5 19.28 -21.07 -56.92
CA ARG A 5 18.63 -20.27 -55.89
C ARG A 5 19.64 -19.99 -54.76
N LYS A 6 20.03 -18.73 -54.59
CA LYS A 6 20.75 -18.26 -53.41
C LYS A 6 19.72 -18.10 -52.29
N SER A 7 19.83 -18.94 -51.28
CA SER A 7 19.11 -18.75 -50.00
C SER A 7 19.81 -17.64 -49.21
N ALA A 8 19.16 -16.51 -49.08
CA ALA A 8 19.55 -15.47 -48.14
C ALA A 8 19.08 -15.88 -46.75
N ALA A 9 20.01 -16.21 -45.86
CA ALA A 9 19.77 -16.39 -44.47
C ALA A 9 19.46 -15.02 -43.85
N LEU A 10 18.19 -14.78 -43.49
CA LEU A 10 17.78 -13.69 -42.66
C LEU A 10 18.23 -13.99 -41.22
N LEU A 11 19.33 -13.37 -40.84
CA LEU A 11 19.76 -13.29 -39.44
C LEU A 11 18.77 -12.34 -38.74
N SER A 12 17.81 -12.86 -38.02
CA SER A 12 16.92 -12.09 -37.16
C SER A 12 17.73 -11.58 -35.98
N LEU A 13 18.11 -10.31 -36.06
CA LEU A 13 18.65 -9.53 -34.97
C LEU A 13 17.48 -9.27 -33.99
N ALA A 14 17.26 -10.19 -33.04
CA ALA A 14 16.38 -9.95 -31.90
C ALA A 14 17.12 -9.04 -30.92
N THR A 15 17.07 -7.74 -31.17
CA THR A 15 17.58 -6.72 -30.27
C THR A 15 16.50 -6.35 -29.26
N ALA A 16 16.78 -6.63 -28.01
CA ALA A 16 16.51 -5.90 -26.79
C ALA A 16 15.51 -4.71 -26.89
N LEU A 17 14.22 -5.00 -27.01
CA LEU A 17 13.12 -4.09 -26.77
C LEU A 17 12.25 -4.54 -25.59
N GLY A 18 12.81 -5.33 -24.65
CA GLY A 18 12.06 -6.02 -23.61
C GLY A 18 11.79 -5.22 -22.33
N SER A 19 12.48 -4.11 -22.09
CA SER A 19 12.49 -3.53 -20.72
C SER A 19 11.51 -2.37 -20.52
N ALA A 20 11.20 -1.60 -21.55
CA ALA A 20 10.27 -0.45 -21.41
C ALA A 20 8.78 -0.86 -21.45
N LYS A 21 8.45 -2.02 -22.02
CA LYS A 21 7.08 -2.56 -22.06
C LYS A 21 6.58 -3.07 -20.71
N VAL A 22 7.48 -3.44 -19.80
CA VAL A 22 7.13 -4.20 -18.59
C VAL A 22 6.27 -3.42 -17.59
N MET A 23 6.41 -2.08 -17.51
CA MET A 23 5.63 -1.28 -16.57
C MET A 23 4.31 -0.75 -17.18
N ALA A 24 4.26 -0.53 -18.49
CA ALA A 24 3.06 -0.03 -19.15
C ALA A 24 1.97 -1.12 -19.33
N ASP A 25 2.39 -2.38 -19.44
CA ASP A 25 1.53 -3.55 -19.66
C ASP A 25 1.43 -4.45 -18.39
N ALA A 26 1.95 -4.01 -17.25
CA ALA A 26 1.95 -4.80 -16.03
C ALA A 26 0.66 -4.61 -15.22
N VAL A 27 0.15 -5.71 -14.71
CA VAL A 27 -0.86 -5.69 -13.64
C VAL A 27 -0.17 -5.22 -12.38
N SER A 28 -0.69 -4.17 -11.74
CA SER A 28 -0.18 -3.66 -10.47
C SER A 28 -1.07 -4.10 -9.31
N LEU A 29 -0.49 -4.24 -8.13
CA LEU A 29 -1.26 -4.39 -6.90
C LEU A 29 -2.20 -3.19 -6.71
N PRO A 30 -3.42 -3.38 -6.17
CA PRO A 30 -4.27 -2.27 -5.78
C PRO A 30 -3.57 -1.41 -4.72
N PRO A 31 -4.02 -0.15 -4.49
CA PRO A 31 -3.45 0.69 -3.44
C PRO A 31 -3.49 0.00 -2.07
N LEU A 32 -2.33 -0.16 -1.44
CA LEU A 32 -2.16 -0.75 -0.11
C LEU A 32 -1.76 0.33 0.91
N PRO A 33 -2.12 0.20 2.21
CA PRO A 33 -1.89 1.23 3.23
C PRO A 33 -0.43 1.25 3.73
N LEU A 34 0.54 1.31 2.81
CA LEU A 34 1.97 1.37 3.11
C LEU A 34 2.33 2.70 3.78
N GLY A 35 2.95 2.65 4.97
CA GLY A 35 3.37 3.84 5.70
C GLY A 35 2.22 4.70 6.27
N ASN A 36 0.98 4.20 6.28
CA ASN A 36 -0.17 4.91 6.86
C ASN A 36 -0.14 4.94 8.39
N THR A 37 0.52 4.00 9.01
CA THR A 37 0.58 3.88 10.48
C THR A 37 2.00 3.75 10.96
N SER A 38 2.24 4.13 12.21
CA SER A 38 3.56 4.09 12.84
C SER A 38 3.45 3.83 14.35
N PHE A 39 3.77 4.81 15.20
CA PHE A 39 3.84 4.67 16.64
C PHE A 39 2.49 4.38 17.29
N LEU A 40 2.48 3.54 18.33
CA LEU A 40 1.32 3.16 19.14
C LEU A 40 0.15 2.54 18.35
N ASP A 41 0.44 1.91 17.21
CA ASP A 41 -0.55 1.46 16.24
C ASP A 41 -1.48 0.33 16.75
N GLY A 42 -1.02 -0.48 17.70
CA GLY A 42 -1.82 -1.54 18.32
C GLY A 42 -2.87 -1.07 19.32
N ILE A 43 -2.94 0.24 19.61
CA ILE A 43 -3.75 0.79 20.70
C ILE A 43 -4.93 1.56 20.15
N VAL A 44 -6.14 1.08 20.40
CA VAL A 44 -7.38 1.86 20.27
C VAL A 44 -8.22 1.68 21.53
N ARG A 45 -9.13 2.62 21.81
CA ARG A 45 -10.01 2.60 23.00
C ARG A 45 -11.46 2.65 22.56
N PRO A 46 -12.40 2.16 23.38
CA PRO A 46 -13.82 2.35 23.11
C PRO A 46 -14.18 3.82 22.91
N GLY A 47 -15.08 4.09 21.98
CA GLY A 47 -15.52 5.41 21.56
C GLY A 47 -15.41 5.60 20.04
N MET A 48 -15.68 6.81 19.60
CA MET A 48 -15.49 7.23 18.22
C MET A 48 -14.05 7.72 18.02
N LEU A 49 -13.48 7.43 16.87
CA LEU A 49 -12.16 7.89 16.47
C LEU A 49 -12.25 8.47 15.07
N PHE A 50 -11.80 9.69 14.92
CA PHE A 50 -11.53 10.31 13.62
C PHE A 50 -10.04 10.35 13.37
N GLU A 51 -9.61 9.90 12.19
CA GLU A 51 -8.25 10.07 11.69
C GLU A 51 -8.26 10.73 10.32
N LEU A 52 -7.22 11.49 10.02
CA LEU A 52 -7.00 12.10 8.72
C LEU A 52 -5.53 11.90 8.30
N PRO A 53 -5.18 10.77 7.72
CA PRO A 53 -3.92 10.60 7.02
C PRO A 53 -3.88 11.42 5.72
N ILE A 54 -2.76 12.10 5.50
CA ILE A 54 -2.41 12.76 4.25
C ILE A 54 -1.07 12.18 3.82
N GLN A 55 -1.05 11.49 2.69
CA GLN A 55 0.17 10.93 2.12
C GLN A 55 0.56 11.70 0.87
N HIS A 56 1.85 12.00 0.76
CA HIS A 56 2.44 12.56 -0.45
C HIS A 56 3.60 11.66 -0.87
N TYR A 57 3.43 10.99 -2.01
CA TYR A 57 4.41 10.08 -2.61
C TYR A 57 5.01 10.69 -3.86
N ARG A 58 6.31 10.51 -4.05
CA ARG A 58 7.04 10.90 -5.25
C ARG A 58 8.07 9.86 -5.64
N ALA A 59 7.95 9.36 -6.86
CA ALA A 59 8.95 8.53 -7.52
C ALA A 59 9.31 9.13 -8.89
N GLN A 60 10.55 8.93 -9.30
CA GLN A 60 11.06 9.26 -10.64
C GLN A 60 11.71 8.04 -11.29
N ASP A 61 11.88 6.99 -10.52
CA ASP A 61 12.51 5.75 -10.91
C ASP A 61 11.54 4.59 -10.72
N ALA A 62 11.65 3.57 -11.57
CA ALA A 62 10.99 2.28 -11.41
C ALA A 62 12.00 1.16 -11.62
N THR A 63 11.69 -0.01 -11.11
CA THR A 63 12.56 -1.19 -11.22
C THR A 63 11.82 -2.35 -11.87
N ASP A 64 12.58 -3.18 -12.58
CA ASP A 64 12.10 -4.43 -13.15
C ASP A 64 12.02 -5.58 -12.12
N SER A 65 11.72 -6.79 -12.57
CA SER A 65 11.63 -7.99 -11.73
C SER A 65 12.93 -8.40 -11.04
N HIS A 66 14.08 -7.89 -11.49
CA HIS A 66 15.41 -8.14 -10.92
C HIS A 66 15.86 -7.01 -9.98
N GLY A 67 15.09 -5.90 -9.92
CA GLY A 67 15.46 -4.70 -9.19
C GLY A 67 16.41 -3.78 -9.97
N SER A 68 16.54 -3.99 -11.27
CA SER A 68 17.30 -3.10 -12.15
C SER A 68 16.45 -1.91 -12.56
N ALA A 69 17.07 -0.73 -12.69
CA ALA A 69 16.36 0.48 -13.10
C ALA A 69 15.74 0.32 -14.51
N VAL A 70 14.46 0.67 -14.64
CA VAL A 70 13.78 0.75 -15.94
C VAL A 70 14.21 2.03 -16.64
N PRO A 71 14.75 1.96 -17.87
CA PRO A 71 15.17 3.14 -18.62
C PRO A 71 14.01 4.07 -18.95
N GLY A 72 14.31 5.36 -19.11
CA GLY A 72 13.34 6.38 -19.48
C GLY A 72 12.65 7.00 -18.27
N ARG A 73 11.67 7.86 -18.54
CA ARG A 73 10.93 8.58 -17.51
C ARG A 73 9.91 7.66 -16.84
N GLN A 74 9.94 7.62 -15.52
CA GLN A 74 9.08 6.76 -14.68
C GLN A 74 8.45 7.58 -13.54
N LYS A 75 7.96 8.77 -13.86
CA LYS A 75 7.41 9.69 -12.86
C LYS A 75 6.04 9.21 -12.39
N VAL A 76 5.91 9.00 -11.07
CA VAL A 76 4.64 8.78 -10.38
C VAL A 76 4.61 9.64 -9.12
N HIS A 77 3.68 10.60 -9.10
CA HIS A 77 3.40 11.42 -7.92
C HIS A 77 1.96 11.21 -7.48
N SER A 78 1.76 11.00 -6.20
CA SER A 78 0.41 10.96 -5.66
C SER A 78 0.26 11.73 -4.36
N THR A 79 -0.91 12.30 -4.16
CA THR A 79 -1.34 12.86 -2.89
C THR A 79 -2.67 12.23 -2.53
N THR A 80 -2.72 11.55 -1.40
CA THR A 80 -3.93 10.90 -0.88
C THR A 80 -4.33 11.57 0.43
N VAL A 81 -5.57 12.04 0.48
CA VAL A 81 -6.25 12.46 1.72
C VAL A 81 -7.24 11.36 2.07
N LEU A 82 -7.14 10.80 3.29
CA LEU A 82 -7.88 9.61 3.69
C LEU A 82 -8.72 9.86 4.95
N PRO A 83 -9.88 10.55 4.89
CA PRO A 83 -10.81 10.61 6.01
C PRO A 83 -11.16 9.21 6.50
N HIS A 84 -10.97 8.99 7.79
CA HIS A 84 -11.17 7.71 8.45
C HIS A 84 -12.01 7.91 9.71
N LEU A 85 -13.07 7.14 9.83
CA LEU A 85 -13.94 7.09 11.00
C LEU A 85 -14.00 5.67 11.51
N ALA A 86 -13.69 5.49 12.81
CA ALA A 86 -13.83 4.21 13.49
C ALA A 86 -14.72 4.34 14.72
N TYR A 87 -15.47 3.29 15.00
CA TYR A 87 -16.26 3.15 16.21
C TYR A 87 -15.92 1.85 16.92
N ILE A 88 -15.37 1.96 18.11
CA ILE A 88 -15.04 0.82 18.97
C ILE A 88 -16.06 0.77 20.10
N THR A 89 -16.81 -0.31 20.16
CA THR A 89 -17.87 -0.51 21.16
C THR A 89 -17.31 -1.03 22.48
N GLU A 90 -18.10 -0.95 23.53
CA GLU A 90 -17.83 -1.67 24.79
C GLU A 90 -18.24 -3.14 24.73
N HIS A 91 -19.03 -3.55 23.72
CA HIS A 91 -19.42 -4.94 23.54
C HIS A 91 -18.20 -5.82 23.25
N LYS A 92 -18.19 -6.98 23.88
CA LYS A 92 -17.11 -7.95 23.74
C LYS A 92 -17.48 -9.05 22.75
N LEU A 93 -16.58 -9.26 21.79
CA LEU A 93 -16.59 -10.41 20.89
C LEU A 93 -15.24 -11.14 21.04
N LEU A 94 -15.26 -12.43 21.36
CA LEU A 94 -14.04 -13.22 21.63
C LEU A 94 -13.11 -12.58 22.68
N GLY A 95 -13.68 -11.93 23.71
CA GLY A 95 -12.95 -11.24 24.77
C GLY A 95 -12.37 -9.87 24.38
N ALA A 96 -12.50 -9.46 23.12
CA ALA A 96 -12.06 -8.16 22.60
C ALA A 96 -13.22 -7.16 22.52
N ASN A 97 -12.94 -5.86 22.60
CA ASN A 97 -13.89 -4.84 22.18
C ASN A 97 -14.12 -4.96 20.66
N TYR A 98 -15.39 -5.07 20.27
CA TYR A 98 -15.79 -5.08 18.86
C TYR A 98 -15.82 -3.65 18.33
N GLY A 99 -15.41 -3.46 17.08
CA GLY A 99 -15.50 -2.19 16.39
C GLY A 99 -15.66 -2.36 14.89
N MET A 100 -15.87 -1.23 14.24
CA MET A 100 -15.97 -1.10 12.78
C MET A 100 -15.33 0.21 12.34
N GLU A 101 -14.91 0.28 11.07
CA GLU A 101 -14.31 1.49 10.51
C GLU A 101 -14.66 1.68 9.03
N VAL A 102 -14.59 2.93 8.58
CA VAL A 102 -14.78 3.32 7.18
C VAL A 102 -13.77 4.40 6.82
N LEU A 103 -13.20 4.28 5.61
CA LEU A 103 -12.22 5.21 5.06
C LEU A 103 -12.59 5.52 3.60
N LEU A 104 -12.41 6.78 3.21
CA LEU A 104 -12.71 7.23 1.84
C LEU A 104 -11.50 7.95 1.24
N PRO A 105 -10.72 7.31 0.36
CA PRO A 105 -9.57 7.95 -0.28
C PRO A 105 -9.99 9.04 -1.27
N LEU A 106 -9.38 10.23 -1.17
CA LEU A 106 -9.40 11.28 -2.18
C LEU A 106 -7.97 11.38 -2.71
N VAL A 107 -7.79 11.09 -3.99
CA VAL A 107 -6.47 10.89 -4.58
C VAL A 107 -6.25 11.88 -5.73
N HIS A 108 -5.13 12.60 -5.65
CA HIS A 108 -4.52 13.27 -6.80
C HIS A 108 -3.36 12.40 -7.29
N LEU A 109 -3.42 11.96 -8.54
CA LEU A 109 -2.40 11.14 -9.18
C LEU A 109 -1.88 11.87 -10.41
N ASP A 110 -0.56 12.00 -10.53
CA ASP A 110 0.18 12.60 -11.67
C ASP A 110 1.23 11.58 -12.12
N VAL A 111 1.09 11.10 -13.34
CA VAL A 111 1.91 10.04 -13.94
C VAL A 111 2.47 10.55 -15.25
N ASP A 112 3.76 10.25 -15.52
CA ASP A 112 4.42 10.54 -16.78
C ASP A 112 5.48 9.45 -17.02
N ILE A 113 5.08 8.41 -17.76
CA ILE A 113 5.89 7.21 -18.03
C ILE A 113 6.16 7.12 -19.52
N ASP A 114 7.41 7.04 -19.91
CA ASP A 114 7.81 6.88 -21.32
C ASP A 114 7.20 5.60 -21.93
N ASN A 115 6.45 5.76 -23.02
CA ASN A 115 5.67 4.71 -23.68
C ASN A 115 4.59 4.06 -22.79
N GLY A 116 4.12 4.75 -21.77
CA GLY A 116 3.13 4.31 -20.80
C GLY A 116 2.06 5.37 -20.53
N PRO A 117 1.37 5.26 -19.38
CA PRO A 117 0.40 6.25 -18.94
C PRO A 117 1.03 7.64 -18.76
N ASP A 118 0.31 8.68 -19.24
CA ASP A 118 0.64 10.08 -19.04
C ASP A 118 -0.62 10.87 -18.68
N GLY A 119 -0.52 11.77 -17.71
CA GLY A 119 -1.60 12.67 -17.31
C GLY A 119 -1.74 12.82 -15.80
N SER A 120 -2.78 13.56 -15.43
CA SER A 120 -3.09 13.85 -14.01
C SER A 120 -4.59 13.74 -13.75
N ARG A 121 -4.95 13.16 -12.61
CA ARG A 121 -6.33 13.01 -12.15
C ARG A 121 -6.49 13.28 -10.67
N THR A 122 -7.59 13.95 -10.31
CA THR A 122 -8.03 14.07 -8.90
C THR A 122 -9.42 13.46 -8.79
N ARG A 123 -9.55 12.35 -8.11
CA ARG A 123 -10.80 11.59 -7.98
C ARG A 123 -10.89 10.88 -6.63
N GLN A 124 -12.10 10.36 -6.35
CA GLN A 124 -12.33 9.43 -5.27
C GLN A 124 -11.75 8.06 -5.61
N GLY A 125 -11.02 7.46 -4.65
CA GLY A 125 -10.60 6.07 -4.71
C GLY A 125 -11.68 5.11 -4.21
N ASP A 126 -11.33 3.85 -4.12
CA ASP A 126 -12.21 2.78 -3.66
C ASP A 126 -12.55 2.92 -2.18
N LEU A 127 -13.82 2.72 -1.81
CA LEU A 127 -14.28 2.74 -0.42
C LEU A 127 -13.64 1.60 0.36
N ILE A 128 -13.08 1.92 1.51
CA ILE A 128 -12.46 0.96 2.43
C ILE A 128 -13.32 0.89 3.69
N PHE A 129 -13.62 -0.30 4.15
CA PHE A 129 -14.34 -0.49 5.40
C PHE A 129 -13.88 -1.76 6.12
N SER A 130 -14.03 -1.77 7.45
CA SER A 130 -13.83 -2.96 8.27
C SER A 130 -15.10 -3.26 9.05
N PRO A 131 -15.80 -4.36 8.74
CA PRO A 131 -16.97 -4.79 9.52
C PRO A 131 -16.56 -5.46 10.82
N LEU A 132 -15.28 -5.81 11.00
CA LEU A 132 -14.75 -6.54 12.15
C LEU A 132 -13.41 -5.96 12.58
N LEU A 133 -13.44 -5.24 13.69
CA LEU A 133 -12.26 -4.81 14.43
C LEU A 133 -12.36 -5.42 15.84
N LEU A 134 -11.33 -6.10 16.28
CA LEU A 134 -11.25 -6.73 17.61
C LEU A 134 -10.05 -6.17 18.36
N GLN A 135 -10.30 -5.37 19.39
CA GLN A 135 -9.26 -4.82 20.27
C GLN A 135 -9.28 -5.51 21.61
N TRP A 136 -8.26 -6.30 21.92
CA TRP A 136 -8.10 -6.89 23.24
C TRP A 136 -7.53 -5.90 24.25
N ALA A 137 -7.87 -6.10 25.53
CA ALA A 137 -7.14 -5.45 26.61
C ALA A 137 -5.65 -5.88 26.56
N PRO A 138 -4.73 -5.03 27.02
CA PRO A 138 -3.31 -5.40 27.00
C PRO A 138 -3.04 -6.58 27.91
N VAL A 139 -2.20 -7.49 27.43
CA VAL A 139 -1.64 -8.57 28.22
C VAL A 139 -0.24 -8.22 28.70
N GLN A 140 0.26 -8.91 29.71
CA GLN A 140 1.64 -8.71 30.15
C GLN A 140 2.58 -9.65 29.38
N LEU A 141 3.45 -9.08 28.56
CA LEU A 141 4.51 -9.81 27.88
C LEU A 141 5.86 -9.42 28.50
N PHE A 142 6.52 -10.36 29.16
CA PHE A 142 7.73 -10.12 29.98
C PHE A 142 7.55 -8.98 31.00
N GLY A 143 6.37 -8.92 31.66
CA GLY A 143 6.05 -7.90 32.65
C GLY A 143 5.75 -6.50 32.08
N ARG A 144 5.55 -6.38 30.77
CA ARG A 144 5.28 -5.12 30.08
C ARG A 144 3.99 -5.19 29.26
N PRO A 145 3.23 -4.08 29.12
CA PRO A 145 1.98 -4.06 28.35
C PRO A 145 2.21 -4.41 26.88
N TYR A 146 1.43 -5.36 26.39
CA TYR A 146 1.38 -5.76 25.00
C TYR A 146 -0.07 -5.64 24.52
N TRP A 147 -0.31 -4.69 23.61
CA TRP A 147 -1.58 -4.41 22.99
C TRP A 147 -1.70 -5.14 21.67
N GLN A 148 -2.91 -5.61 21.34
CA GLN A 148 -3.14 -6.35 20.11
C GLN A 148 -4.53 -6.09 19.55
N ARG A 149 -4.60 -6.04 18.22
CA ARG A 149 -5.83 -5.81 17.46
C ARG A 149 -5.84 -6.66 16.19
N LEU A 150 -7.00 -7.19 15.85
CA LEU A 150 -7.29 -7.85 14.58
C LEU A 150 -8.36 -7.07 13.83
N ASN A 151 -8.15 -6.83 12.54
CA ASN A 151 -9.14 -6.21 11.66
C ASN A 151 -9.34 -7.07 10.43
N LEU A 152 -10.58 -7.07 9.91
CA LEU A 152 -10.90 -7.55 8.59
C LEU A 152 -11.25 -6.34 7.70
N VAL A 153 -10.31 -5.89 6.88
CA VAL A 153 -10.50 -4.75 5.99
C VAL A 153 -10.95 -5.22 4.62
N ILE A 154 -11.94 -4.56 4.06
CA ILE A 154 -12.49 -4.81 2.73
C ILE A 154 -12.45 -3.49 1.95
N THR A 155 -11.91 -3.54 0.73
CA THR A 155 -12.00 -2.44 -0.23
C THR A 155 -13.01 -2.81 -1.30
N ALA A 156 -14.00 -1.93 -1.53
CA ALA A 156 -15.03 -2.12 -2.54
C ALA A 156 -14.71 -1.31 -3.80
N PRO A 157 -14.92 -1.83 -5.02
CA PRO A 157 -14.61 -1.16 -6.28
C PRO A 157 -15.60 -0.02 -6.59
N THR A 158 -15.52 1.06 -5.83
CA THR A 158 -16.43 2.22 -5.92
C THR A 158 -15.73 3.50 -6.37
N GLY A 159 -14.41 3.42 -6.58
CA GLY A 159 -13.60 4.54 -7.03
C GLY A 159 -13.80 4.86 -8.50
N ASP A 160 -13.21 5.98 -8.92
CA ASP A 160 -13.26 6.43 -10.32
C ASP A 160 -12.42 5.50 -11.20
N TYR A 161 -13.08 4.64 -11.94
CA TYR A 161 -12.49 3.69 -12.86
C TYR A 161 -13.18 3.75 -14.23
N HIS A 162 -12.38 3.85 -15.28
CA HIS A 162 -12.85 3.79 -16.67
C HIS A 162 -11.85 2.97 -17.50
N ARG A 163 -12.36 1.96 -18.20
CA ARG A 163 -11.55 1.10 -19.07
C ARG A 163 -10.75 1.87 -20.12
N ASP A 164 -11.30 2.96 -20.64
CA ASP A 164 -10.67 3.79 -21.69
C ASP A 164 -9.70 4.85 -21.14
N ALA A 165 -9.60 4.98 -19.81
CA ALA A 165 -8.69 5.94 -19.22
C ALA A 165 -7.26 5.39 -19.15
N SER A 166 -6.28 6.24 -19.48
CA SER A 166 -4.86 5.92 -19.29
C SER A 166 -4.47 5.83 -17.81
N ILE A 167 -5.17 6.57 -16.94
CA ILE A 167 -4.94 6.61 -15.51
C ILE A 167 -6.26 6.40 -14.79
N ASN A 168 -6.29 5.46 -13.86
CA ASN A 168 -7.41 5.18 -12.99
C ASN A 168 -7.01 5.37 -11.52
N VAL A 169 -7.92 5.97 -10.72
CA VAL A 169 -7.76 6.12 -9.27
C VAL A 169 -8.42 4.96 -8.54
N GLY A 170 -9.56 4.47 -9.01
CA GLY A 170 -10.16 3.22 -8.57
C GLY A 170 -9.47 2.01 -9.19
N SER A 171 -9.48 0.88 -8.50
CA SER A 171 -8.85 -0.37 -8.96
C SER A 171 -9.79 -1.30 -9.73
N ASN A 172 -11.09 -1.08 -9.59
CA ASN A 172 -12.13 -2.02 -10.06
C ASN A 172 -11.97 -3.44 -9.51
N LEU A 173 -11.49 -3.55 -8.28
CA LEU A 173 -11.21 -4.80 -7.57
C LEU A 173 -11.84 -4.80 -6.18
N TRP A 174 -12.43 -5.92 -5.79
CA TRP A 174 -12.61 -6.21 -4.37
C TRP A 174 -11.27 -6.62 -3.78
N VAL A 175 -10.91 -6.02 -2.64
CA VAL A 175 -9.70 -6.43 -1.90
C VAL A 175 -10.12 -6.83 -0.49
N VAL A 176 -9.65 -7.99 -0.04
CA VAL A 176 -9.83 -8.47 1.33
C VAL A 176 -8.47 -8.49 2.01
N SER A 177 -8.32 -7.71 3.08
CA SER A 177 -7.05 -7.53 3.75
C SER A 177 -7.20 -7.65 5.28
N PRO A 178 -7.24 -8.88 5.83
CA PRO A 178 -7.11 -9.06 7.26
C PRO A 178 -5.74 -8.58 7.73
N HIS A 179 -5.71 -7.94 8.91
CA HIS A 179 -4.44 -7.55 9.50
C HIS A 179 -4.42 -7.72 11.02
N TYR A 180 -3.23 -7.97 11.53
CA TYR A 180 -2.91 -7.99 12.94
C TYR A 180 -2.02 -6.80 13.28
N ALA A 181 -2.42 -5.99 14.28
CA ALA A 181 -1.64 -4.87 14.77
C ALA A 181 -1.28 -5.07 16.24
N PHE A 182 -0.07 -4.66 16.62
CA PHE A 182 0.38 -4.70 18.00
C PHE A 182 1.15 -3.45 18.39
N THR A 183 1.20 -3.19 19.69
CA THR A 183 2.13 -2.27 20.35
C THR A 183 2.66 -2.94 21.61
N TRP A 184 3.97 -3.03 21.72
CA TRP A 184 4.66 -3.52 22.91
C TRP A 184 5.42 -2.41 23.60
N GLU A 185 4.98 -2.06 24.80
CA GLU A 185 5.63 -1.04 25.62
C GLU A 185 6.84 -1.65 26.35
N LEU A 186 8.03 -1.62 25.74
CA LEU A 186 9.25 -2.20 26.28
C LEU A 186 9.69 -1.51 27.59
N THR A 187 9.45 -0.21 27.69
CA THR A 187 9.63 0.59 28.92
C THR A 187 8.50 1.62 28.98
N ASP A 188 8.46 2.44 30.02
CA ASP A 188 7.49 3.55 30.12
C ASP A 188 7.62 4.58 28.99
N ARG A 189 8.76 4.60 28.29
CA ARG A 189 9.05 5.56 27.21
C ARG A 189 9.31 4.91 25.85
N LEU A 190 9.80 3.68 25.82
CA LEU A 190 10.16 2.96 24.58
C LEU A 190 9.07 1.98 24.20
N GLU A 191 8.61 2.02 22.95
CA GLU A 191 7.69 1.03 22.40
C GLU A 191 8.13 0.55 21.02
N VAL A 192 7.63 -0.63 20.64
CA VAL A 192 7.66 -1.19 19.30
C VAL A 192 6.24 -1.45 18.85
N SER A 193 5.89 -0.97 17.67
CA SER A 193 4.59 -1.23 17.05
C SER A 193 4.75 -1.88 15.68
N GLY A 194 3.76 -2.68 15.33
CA GLY A 194 3.71 -3.29 14.01
C GLY A 194 2.30 -3.64 13.59
N ARG A 195 2.11 -3.70 12.28
CA ARG A 195 0.88 -4.13 11.64
C ARG A 195 1.24 -5.01 10.46
N LEU A 196 0.76 -6.25 10.47
CA LEU A 196 0.98 -7.23 9.42
C LEU A 196 -0.33 -7.48 8.68
N HIS A 197 -0.32 -7.31 7.37
CA HIS A 197 -1.44 -7.51 6.47
C HIS A 197 -1.19 -8.70 5.54
N TYR A 198 -2.27 -9.40 5.23
CA TYR A 198 -2.39 -10.19 4.01
C TYR A 198 -3.37 -9.47 3.08
N ALA A 199 -3.15 -9.48 1.78
CA ALA A 199 -4.03 -8.89 0.80
C ALA A 199 -4.34 -9.88 -0.32
N TRP A 200 -5.64 -10.09 -0.56
CA TRP A 200 -6.18 -10.82 -1.68
C TRP A 200 -7.06 -9.89 -2.51
N SER A 201 -6.96 -10.00 -3.84
CA SER A 201 -7.75 -9.21 -4.80
C SER A 201 -8.63 -10.12 -5.65
N SER A 202 -9.83 -9.64 -5.95
CA SER A 202 -10.70 -10.29 -6.93
C SER A 202 -10.12 -10.17 -8.35
N ARG A 203 -10.78 -10.82 -9.31
CA ARG A 203 -10.54 -10.58 -10.72
C ARG A 203 -11.20 -9.26 -11.15
N ASN A 204 -10.55 -8.49 -12.05
CA ASN A 204 -11.13 -7.41 -12.81
C ASN A 204 -11.44 -7.93 -14.22
N GLU A 205 -12.73 -8.03 -14.56
CA GLU A 205 -13.24 -8.55 -15.84
C GLU A 205 -13.44 -7.43 -16.88
N ASP A 206 -13.06 -6.20 -16.54
CA ASP A 206 -13.07 -5.06 -17.45
C ASP A 206 -11.78 -4.24 -17.30
N PRO A 207 -10.60 -4.84 -17.57
CA PRO A 207 -9.32 -4.17 -17.39
C PRO A 207 -9.13 -2.99 -18.33
N ALA A 208 -8.22 -2.06 -17.99
CA ALA A 208 -7.89 -0.93 -18.83
C ALA A 208 -7.41 -1.40 -20.22
N ARG A 209 -7.89 -0.75 -21.29
CA ARG A 209 -7.68 -1.19 -22.69
C ARG A 209 -6.21 -1.32 -23.10
N HIS A 210 -5.33 -0.52 -22.51
CA HIS A 210 -3.90 -0.60 -22.83
C HIS A 210 -3.28 -1.94 -22.39
N LEU A 211 -3.88 -2.66 -21.46
CA LEU A 211 -3.43 -4.00 -21.03
C LEU A 211 -3.74 -5.10 -22.05
N GLN A 212 -4.62 -4.84 -23.02
CA GLN A 212 -5.01 -5.77 -24.09
C GLN A 212 -5.41 -7.17 -23.55
N ALA A 213 -6.13 -7.20 -22.44
CA ALA A 213 -6.57 -8.38 -21.73
C ALA A 213 -8.08 -8.43 -21.56
N ASP A 214 -8.65 -9.62 -21.46
CA ASP A 214 -10.06 -9.83 -21.13
C ASP A 214 -10.28 -9.78 -19.62
N ASP A 215 -9.34 -10.29 -18.83
CA ASP A 215 -9.33 -10.21 -17.38
C ASP A 215 -7.92 -10.07 -16.79
N ILE A 216 -7.84 -9.46 -15.62
CA ILE A 216 -6.62 -9.39 -14.82
C ILE A 216 -6.92 -9.72 -13.36
N GLN A 217 -5.97 -10.33 -12.68
CA GLN A 217 -6.02 -10.54 -11.24
C GLN A 217 -4.64 -10.33 -10.63
N PRO A 218 -4.46 -9.27 -9.79
CA PRO A 218 -3.23 -9.10 -9.02
C PRO A 218 -2.98 -10.29 -8.11
N GLY A 219 -1.72 -10.65 -7.95
CA GLY A 219 -1.34 -11.69 -7.02
C GLY A 219 -1.56 -11.29 -5.57
N GLU A 220 -1.55 -12.28 -4.69
CA GLU A 220 -1.64 -12.07 -3.25
C GLU A 220 -0.37 -11.43 -2.72
N ALA A 221 -0.52 -10.59 -1.69
CA ALA A 221 0.61 -9.91 -1.08
C ALA A 221 0.55 -9.96 0.45
N VAL A 222 1.71 -9.91 1.08
CA VAL A 222 1.87 -9.59 2.49
C VAL A 222 2.58 -8.26 2.62
N HIS A 223 2.12 -7.42 3.53
CA HIS A 223 2.81 -6.17 3.81
C HIS A 223 2.75 -5.82 5.28
N SER A 224 3.68 -5.01 5.73
CA SER A 224 3.73 -4.57 7.12
C SER A 224 4.08 -3.11 7.23
N ASN A 225 3.53 -2.45 8.24
CA ASN A 225 4.04 -1.20 8.79
C ASN A 225 4.68 -1.53 10.15
N PHE A 226 5.81 -0.95 10.45
CA PHE A 226 6.52 -1.20 11.70
C PHE A 226 7.21 0.07 12.21
N SER A 227 7.42 0.15 13.51
CA SER A 227 8.08 1.30 14.12
C SER A 227 8.69 0.97 15.47
N VAL A 228 9.67 1.78 15.85
CA VAL A 228 10.20 1.88 17.19
C VAL A 228 10.22 3.36 17.58
N SER A 229 9.70 3.69 18.76
CA SER A 229 9.63 5.09 19.16
C SER A 229 9.89 5.29 20.65
N TYR A 230 10.42 6.47 20.98
CA TYR A 230 10.79 6.88 22.32
C TYR A 230 10.08 8.18 22.70
N ALA A 231 9.39 8.19 23.85
CA ALA A 231 8.76 9.39 24.40
C ALA A 231 9.85 10.27 25.05
N ILE A 232 10.16 11.41 24.40
CA ILE A 232 11.12 12.41 24.94
C ILE A 232 10.46 13.30 25.98
N SER A 233 9.12 13.40 25.96
CA SER A 233 8.27 14.02 26.97
C SER A 233 6.87 13.42 26.93
N ASP A 234 5.95 13.88 27.78
CA ASP A 234 4.54 13.43 27.75
C ASP A 234 3.81 13.84 26.46
N ALA A 235 4.27 14.90 25.79
CA ALA A 235 3.67 15.42 24.56
C ALA A 235 4.39 14.94 23.30
N TRP A 236 5.67 14.62 23.36
CA TRP A 236 6.50 14.35 22.18
C TRP A 236 7.09 12.96 22.18
N ARG A 237 6.98 12.30 21.04
CA ARG A 237 7.58 11.00 20.74
C ARG A 237 8.30 11.08 19.42
N VAL A 238 9.50 10.48 19.35
CA VAL A 238 10.32 10.41 18.14
C VAL A 238 10.76 8.98 17.90
N GLY A 239 11.04 8.63 16.66
CA GLY A 239 11.48 7.27 16.36
C GLY A 239 11.75 7.03 14.89
N LEU A 240 11.89 5.75 14.58
CA LEU A 240 11.99 5.23 13.21
C LEU A 240 10.74 4.45 12.88
N ALA A 241 10.28 4.60 11.66
CA ALA A 241 9.16 3.84 11.11
C ALA A 241 9.53 3.32 9.73
N GLY A 242 8.82 2.30 9.28
CA GLY A 242 9.03 1.71 7.97
C GLY A 242 7.84 0.90 7.51
N TYR A 243 7.91 0.45 6.27
CA TYR A 243 6.99 -0.53 5.71
C TYR A 243 7.73 -1.50 4.78
N HIS A 244 7.16 -2.67 4.65
CA HIS A 244 7.64 -3.69 3.73
C HIS A 244 6.47 -4.27 2.97
N LEU A 245 6.64 -4.50 1.68
CA LEU A 245 5.71 -5.19 0.79
C LEU A 245 6.43 -6.35 0.11
N GLU A 246 5.77 -7.50 0.08
CA GLU A 246 6.19 -8.66 -0.71
C GLU A 246 4.95 -9.29 -1.34
N GLN A 247 4.87 -9.28 -2.67
CA GLN A 247 3.86 -10.03 -3.39
C GLN A 247 4.25 -11.52 -3.40
N ILE A 248 3.41 -12.36 -2.84
CA ILE A 248 3.72 -13.79 -2.61
C ILE A 248 3.27 -14.69 -3.74
N SER A 249 2.25 -14.29 -4.51
CA SER A 249 1.84 -15.01 -5.72
C SER A 249 1.93 -14.11 -6.96
N ALA A 250 2.09 -14.71 -8.13
CA ALA A 250 2.19 -13.99 -9.40
C ALA A 250 0.81 -13.53 -9.88
N ASP A 251 0.77 -12.38 -10.58
CA ASP A 251 -0.42 -11.88 -11.25
C ASP A 251 -0.92 -12.88 -12.31
N ARG A 252 -2.17 -12.66 -12.71
CA ARG A 252 -2.78 -13.40 -13.84
C ARG A 252 -3.34 -12.41 -14.85
N ILE A 253 -3.13 -12.72 -16.12
CA ILE A 253 -3.73 -12.06 -17.28
C ILE A 253 -4.41 -13.16 -18.08
N ASP A 254 -5.71 -13.04 -18.34
CA ASP A 254 -6.54 -14.05 -19.03
C ASP A 254 -6.38 -15.46 -18.43
N GLY A 255 -6.34 -15.51 -17.09
CA GLY A 255 -6.12 -16.74 -16.32
C GLY A 255 -4.67 -17.25 -16.30
N HIS A 256 -3.75 -16.71 -17.10
CA HIS A 256 -2.36 -17.14 -17.21
C HIS A 256 -1.45 -16.42 -16.23
N ARG A 257 -0.63 -17.18 -15.46
CA ARG A 257 0.32 -16.62 -14.49
C ARG A 257 1.46 -15.88 -15.18
N GLN A 258 1.77 -14.70 -14.64
CA GLN A 258 2.88 -13.84 -15.08
C GLN A 258 4.09 -14.07 -14.15
N SER A 259 5.01 -14.95 -14.52
CA SER A 259 6.07 -15.47 -13.62
C SER A 259 7.01 -14.41 -13.03
N ALA A 260 7.17 -13.26 -13.68
CA ALA A 260 8.09 -12.17 -13.27
C ALA A 260 7.36 -10.94 -12.72
N SER A 261 6.07 -11.05 -12.31
CA SER A 261 5.23 -9.90 -11.97
C SER A 261 5.29 -9.46 -10.50
N LYS A 262 5.93 -10.22 -9.62
CA LYS A 262 5.86 -9.98 -8.17
C LYS A 262 6.50 -8.66 -7.77
N GLU A 263 5.70 -7.84 -7.08
CA GLU A 263 6.15 -6.58 -6.50
C GLU A 263 6.83 -6.78 -5.13
N ARG A 264 7.80 -5.92 -4.86
CA ARG A 264 8.47 -5.84 -3.57
C ARG A 264 8.95 -4.41 -3.31
N VAL A 265 8.96 -3.98 -2.03
CA VAL A 265 9.65 -2.76 -1.59
C VAL A 265 9.86 -2.77 -0.08
N LEU A 266 10.93 -2.13 0.38
CA LEU A 266 11.19 -1.78 1.77
C LEU A 266 11.32 -0.26 1.86
N ALA A 267 10.75 0.35 2.90
CA ALA A 267 10.97 1.75 3.20
C ALA A 267 11.26 1.97 4.68
N LEU A 268 12.13 2.93 4.94
CA LEU A 268 12.52 3.33 6.30
C LEU A 268 12.59 4.86 6.37
N GLY A 269 12.39 5.39 7.59
CA GLY A 269 12.61 6.79 7.84
C GLY A 269 12.24 7.28 9.23
N PRO A 270 12.54 8.54 9.54
CA PRO A 270 12.23 9.15 10.82
C PRO A 270 10.74 9.45 10.95
N GLY A 271 10.26 9.46 12.19
CA GLY A 271 8.94 9.88 12.55
C GLY A 271 8.91 10.70 13.84
N VAL A 272 7.90 11.52 13.94
CA VAL A 272 7.59 12.30 15.13
C VAL A 272 6.09 12.26 15.41
N MET A 273 5.73 12.22 16.68
CA MET A 273 4.36 12.35 17.17
C MET A 273 4.29 13.47 18.20
N TYR A 274 3.27 14.30 18.09
CA TYR A 274 2.92 15.30 19.08
C TYR A 274 1.51 15.06 19.60
N SER A 275 1.34 15.00 20.91
CA SER A 275 0.05 14.80 21.58
C SER A 275 -0.37 16.04 22.33
N ARG A 276 -1.65 16.41 22.21
CA ARG A 276 -2.28 17.50 22.96
C ARG A 276 -3.67 17.07 23.44
N GLY A 277 -3.79 16.81 24.71
CA GLY A 277 -5.01 16.23 25.28
C GLY A 277 -5.29 14.86 24.70
N LYS A 278 -6.44 14.69 24.04
CA LYS A 278 -6.79 13.44 23.35
C LYS A 278 -6.33 13.40 21.90
N GLN A 279 -5.84 14.51 21.34
CA GLN A 279 -5.43 14.62 19.94
C GLN A 279 -3.98 14.20 19.76
N ALA A 280 -3.68 13.61 18.60
CA ALA A 280 -2.32 13.29 18.20
C ALA A 280 -2.05 13.69 16.75
N PHE A 281 -0.85 14.16 16.50
CA PHE A 281 -0.33 14.56 15.20
C PHE A 281 0.93 13.75 14.92
N TYR A 282 1.01 13.15 13.75
CA TYR A 282 2.18 12.36 13.34
C TYR A 282 2.74 12.95 12.05
N ALA A 283 4.05 12.91 11.92
CA ALA A 283 4.75 13.12 10.67
C ALA A 283 5.82 12.05 10.50
N ASN A 284 5.76 11.33 9.37
CA ASN A 284 6.71 10.28 9.01
C ASN A 284 7.23 10.57 7.60
N PHE A 285 8.52 10.44 7.42
CA PHE A 285 9.15 10.54 6.10
C PHE A 285 9.86 9.23 5.78
N TYR A 286 9.51 8.62 4.64
CA TYR A 286 10.02 7.33 4.21
C TYR A 286 10.84 7.47 2.95
N VAL A 287 11.91 6.67 2.85
CA VAL A 287 12.71 6.47 1.65
C VAL A 287 12.61 4.99 1.28
N GLU A 288 12.10 4.72 0.09
CA GLU A 288 12.00 3.37 -0.45
C GLU A 288 13.35 2.87 -0.95
N GLN A 289 13.54 1.55 -0.91
CA GLN A 289 14.70 0.85 -1.42
C GLN A 289 14.39 -0.60 -1.75
N GLY A 290 15.14 -1.15 -2.69
CA GLY A 290 15.03 -2.55 -3.09
C GLY A 290 13.71 -2.89 -3.74
N ALA A 291 13.13 -1.93 -4.47
CA ALA A 291 11.92 -2.13 -5.24
C ALA A 291 12.11 -3.19 -6.33
N ARG A 292 11.04 -3.90 -6.67
CA ARG A 292 10.93 -4.80 -7.82
C ARG A 292 9.55 -4.66 -8.43
N ASN A 293 9.48 -4.57 -9.76
CA ASN A 293 8.26 -4.40 -10.55
C ASN A 293 7.40 -3.23 -10.10
N ARG A 294 8.00 -2.17 -9.57
CA ARG A 294 7.28 -0.99 -9.12
C ARG A 294 8.19 0.26 -9.09
N THR A 295 7.58 1.40 -8.88
CA THR A 295 8.33 2.63 -8.61
C THR A 295 9.07 2.56 -7.27
N GLU A 296 10.21 3.26 -7.19
CA GLU A 296 10.99 3.47 -5.97
C GLU A 296 11.07 4.97 -5.67
N GLY A 297 10.55 5.38 -4.53
CA GLY A 297 10.35 6.78 -4.25
C GLY A 297 10.52 7.18 -2.79
N LYS A 298 9.93 8.34 -2.48
CA LYS A 298 9.89 8.92 -1.14
C LYS A 298 8.45 9.25 -0.78
N GLN A 299 8.10 9.07 0.51
CA GLN A 299 6.77 9.35 1.00
C GLN A 299 6.82 10.20 2.27
N LEU A 300 6.01 11.24 2.30
CA LEU A 300 5.67 11.98 3.52
C LEU A 300 4.25 11.59 3.93
N THR A 301 4.09 11.13 5.17
CA THR A 301 2.77 10.86 5.76
C THR A 301 2.55 11.81 6.94
N LEU A 302 1.53 12.64 6.86
CA LEU A 302 1.00 13.42 7.98
C LEU A 302 -0.30 12.75 8.44
N ARG A 303 -0.49 12.62 9.76
CA ARG A 303 -1.70 12.01 10.30
C ARG A 303 -2.19 12.78 11.52
N TYR A 304 -3.45 13.19 11.48
CA TYR A 304 -4.17 13.71 12.61
C TYR A 304 -5.11 12.64 13.18
N LEU A 305 -5.18 12.54 14.50
CA LEU A 305 -6.02 11.57 15.21
C LEU A 305 -6.74 12.30 16.34
N SER A 306 -8.06 12.09 16.44
CA SER A 306 -8.91 12.67 17.49
C SER A 306 -9.99 11.68 17.91
N PRO A 307 -9.90 11.07 19.10
CA PRO A 307 -11.02 10.37 19.73
C PRO A 307 -12.04 11.37 20.29
N PHE A 308 -13.33 11.02 20.26
CA PHE A 308 -14.43 11.84 20.77
C PHE A 308 -15.60 10.98 21.27
#